data_0781842bb6446d3ed967249e2fa2af58
#
_entry.id   0781842bb6446d3ed967249e2fa2af58
#
_cell.length_a   1.000
_cell.length_b   1.000
_cell.length_c   1.000
_cell.angle_alpha   90.00
_cell.angle_beta   90.00
_cell.angle_gamma   90.00
#
_symmetry.space_group_name_H-M   'P 1'
#
loop_
_entity.id
_entity.type
_entity.pdbx_description
1 polymer ?
#
loop_
_entity_poly.entity_id
_entity_poly.type
_entity_poly.pdbx_seq_one_letter_code
_entity_poly.pdbx_strand_id
1 'polypeptide(L)'
;MLQNNLDDEVAEDPQSLVVYGGIGRAARNWECYDTIVQTLDRLENDQTLLVQSGKPVGVFRTHPDAPRVLLANSNLVPKWATWEKFNELDRAGLMMYGQMTAGSWIYIGTQGIVQGTYETFAEMGRQHYGGDLKGKWILTAGLGGMGGAQP
;
A
#
# COMPACT_ATOMS: atom_id res chain seq x y z
N MET A 1 -3.16 7.41 8.13
CA MET A 1 -3.18 7.27 6.64
C MET A 1 -4.39 6.48 6.16
N LEU A 2 -4.61 5.23 6.61
CA LEU A 2 -5.74 4.41 6.17
C LEU A 2 -7.10 5.13 6.28
N GLN A 3 -7.36 5.75 7.42
CA GLN A 3 -8.58 6.55 7.65
C GLN A 3 -8.63 7.80 6.77
N ASN A 4 -7.53 8.53 6.67
CA ASN A 4 -7.48 9.74 5.84
C ASN A 4 -7.69 9.44 4.35
N ASN A 5 -7.24 8.27 3.87
CA ASN A 5 -7.43 7.86 2.49
C ASN A 5 -8.87 7.44 2.17
N LEU A 6 -9.72 7.28 3.19
CA LEU A 6 -11.17 7.03 3.03
C LEU A 6 -12.03 8.28 3.32
N ASP A 7 -11.40 9.43 3.49
CA ASP A 7 -12.13 10.69 3.54
C ASP A 7 -12.90 10.92 2.23
N ASP A 8 -14.10 11.50 2.34
CA ASP A 8 -14.99 11.74 1.19
C ASP A 8 -14.36 12.68 0.14
N GLU A 9 -13.39 13.51 0.53
CA GLU A 9 -12.65 14.39 -0.38
C GLU A 9 -11.46 13.66 -1.05
N VAL A 10 -11.10 12.46 -0.60
CA VAL A 10 -9.91 11.73 -1.03
C VAL A 10 -10.27 10.46 -1.79
N ALA A 11 -11.18 9.66 -1.26
CA ALA A 11 -11.54 8.36 -1.83
C ALA A 11 -12.52 8.48 -3.00
N GLU A 12 -12.36 7.61 -3.99
CA GLU A 12 -13.29 7.55 -5.13
C GLU A 12 -14.68 7.06 -4.73
N ASP A 13 -14.77 6.06 -3.85
CA ASP A 13 -16.02 5.54 -3.30
C ASP A 13 -15.76 5.04 -1.86
N PRO A 14 -15.78 5.96 -0.88
CA PRO A 14 -15.49 5.62 0.51
C PRO A 14 -16.51 4.64 1.09
N GLN A 15 -17.77 4.66 0.65
CA GLN A 15 -18.81 3.77 1.15
C GLN A 15 -18.52 2.30 0.79
N SER A 16 -17.89 2.07 -0.35
CA SER A 16 -17.44 0.74 -0.81
C SER A 16 -15.98 0.45 -0.42
N LEU A 17 -15.36 1.28 0.43
CA LEU A 17 -13.94 1.20 0.80
C LEU A 17 -12.97 1.40 -0.37
N VAL A 18 -13.41 1.95 -1.49
CA VAL A 18 -12.59 2.16 -2.67
C VAL A 18 -11.85 3.48 -2.55
N VAL A 19 -10.53 3.41 -2.46
CA VAL A 19 -9.67 4.58 -2.35
C VAL A 19 -9.38 5.16 -3.73
N TYR A 20 -8.92 4.34 -4.68
CA TYR A 20 -8.63 4.79 -6.04
C TYR A 20 -8.56 3.65 -7.06
N GLY A 21 -8.58 4.01 -8.35
CA GLY A 21 -8.44 3.06 -9.44
C GLY A 21 -9.69 2.21 -9.68
N GLY A 22 -10.85 2.66 -9.21
CA GLY A 22 -12.15 2.00 -9.35
C GLY A 22 -12.35 0.77 -8.48
N ILE A 23 -11.28 0.15 -8.00
CA ILE A 23 -11.32 -1.13 -7.26
C ILE A 23 -10.25 -1.25 -6.17
N GLY A 24 -9.42 -0.24 -5.95
CA GLY A 24 -8.38 -0.22 -4.93
C GLY A 24 -8.95 0.00 -3.53
N ARG A 25 -9.27 -1.07 -2.82
CA ARG A 25 -9.96 -1.03 -1.51
C ARG A 25 -9.00 -0.94 -0.34
N ALA A 26 -9.42 -0.21 0.69
CA ALA A 26 -8.70 -0.10 1.96
C ALA A 26 -8.76 -1.39 2.80
N ALA A 27 -9.84 -2.16 2.69
CA ALA A 27 -10.03 -3.44 3.34
C ALA A 27 -11.02 -4.30 2.53
N ARG A 28 -11.16 -5.56 2.89
CA ARG A 28 -12.08 -6.49 2.22
C ARG A 28 -13.54 -6.09 2.38
N ASN A 29 -13.91 -5.68 3.58
CA ASN A 29 -15.22 -5.16 3.96
C ASN A 29 -15.09 -4.28 5.22
N TRP A 30 -16.17 -3.66 5.66
CA TRP A 30 -16.17 -2.77 6.82
C TRP A 30 -15.79 -3.49 8.12
N GLU A 31 -16.22 -4.72 8.34
CA GLU A 31 -15.83 -5.51 9.51
C GLU A 31 -14.31 -5.72 9.57
N CYS A 32 -13.69 -6.02 8.44
CA CYS A 32 -12.25 -6.13 8.33
C CYS A 32 -11.56 -4.78 8.56
N TYR A 33 -12.12 -3.70 8.01
CA TYR A 33 -11.61 -2.34 8.21
C TYR A 33 -11.59 -1.96 9.69
N ASP A 34 -12.72 -2.11 10.36
CA ASP A 34 -12.84 -1.79 11.80
C ASP A 34 -11.86 -2.62 12.63
N THR A 35 -11.74 -3.92 12.31
CA THR A 35 -10.79 -4.80 12.99
C THR A 35 -9.34 -4.38 12.76
N ILE A 36 -8.98 -3.94 11.55
CA ILE A 36 -7.64 -3.42 11.24
C ILE A 36 -7.36 -2.18 12.07
N VAL A 37 -8.26 -1.19 12.05
CA VAL A 37 -8.10 0.08 12.78
C VAL A 37 -7.97 -0.18 14.28
N GLN A 38 -8.86 -0.98 14.86
CA GLN A 38 -8.82 -1.33 16.29
C GLN A 38 -7.55 -2.10 16.67
N THR A 39 -7.06 -2.96 15.79
CA THR A 39 -5.83 -3.71 16.04
C THR A 39 -4.62 -2.78 16.01
N LEU A 40 -4.55 -1.89 15.02
CA LEU A 40 -3.45 -0.91 14.92
C LEU A 40 -3.37 0.03 16.13
N ASP A 41 -4.53 0.40 16.70
CA ASP A 41 -4.60 1.22 17.92
C ASP A 41 -4.03 0.50 19.16
N ARG A 42 -4.09 -0.82 19.19
CA ARG A 42 -3.69 -1.65 20.32
C ARG A 42 -2.33 -2.33 20.16
N LEU A 43 -1.70 -2.23 18.98
CA LEU A 43 -0.41 -2.88 18.74
C LEU A 43 0.68 -2.36 19.67
N GLU A 44 1.37 -3.26 20.33
CA GLU A 44 2.58 -2.97 21.08
C GLU A 44 3.76 -2.69 20.13
N ASN A 45 4.83 -2.10 20.65
CA ASN A 45 5.97 -1.66 19.82
C ASN A 45 6.71 -2.81 19.13
N ASP A 46 6.62 -4.02 19.67
CA ASP A 46 7.24 -5.25 19.13
C ASP A 46 6.24 -6.15 18.40
N GLN A 47 5.12 -5.59 17.92
CA GLN A 47 4.09 -6.33 17.24
C GLN A 47 3.85 -5.82 15.81
N THR A 48 3.50 -6.74 14.94
CA THR A 48 3.17 -6.47 13.52
C THR A 48 1.83 -7.13 13.18
N LEU A 49 0.94 -6.34 12.60
CA LEU A 49 -0.32 -6.83 12.03
C LEU A 49 -0.09 -7.40 10.64
N LEU A 50 -0.54 -8.62 10.37
CA LEU A 50 -0.62 -9.19 9.03
C LEU A 50 -2.02 -9.00 8.47
N VAL A 51 -2.11 -8.36 7.33
CA VAL A 51 -3.33 -8.19 6.53
C VAL A 51 -3.16 -8.96 5.22
N GLN A 52 -4.06 -9.90 4.96
CA GLN A 52 -4.02 -10.70 3.75
C GLN A 52 -5.27 -10.44 2.90
N SER A 53 -5.07 -9.94 1.69
CA SER A 53 -6.15 -9.56 0.77
C SER A 53 -7.26 -8.76 1.47
N GLY A 54 -6.86 -7.74 2.22
CA GLY A 54 -7.75 -6.84 2.95
C GLY A 54 -8.39 -7.40 4.21
N LYS A 55 -7.98 -8.59 4.67
CA LYS A 55 -8.46 -9.21 5.90
C LYS A 55 -7.33 -9.26 6.94
N PRO A 56 -7.54 -8.77 8.17
CA PRO A 56 -6.59 -8.97 9.26
C PRO A 56 -6.58 -10.45 9.65
N VAL A 57 -5.41 -11.08 9.60
CA VAL A 57 -5.30 -12.52 9.83
C VAL A 57 -4.46 -12.89 11.05
N GLY A 58 -3.70 -11.96 11.59
CA GLY A 58 -2.95 -12.22 12.80
C GLY A 58 -2.07 -11.06 13.24
N VAL A 59 -1.70 -11.06 14.51
CA VAL A 59 -0.69 -10.19 15.09
C VAL A 59 0.49 -11.07 15.49
N PHE A 60 1.67 -10.68 15.04
CA PHE A 60 2.91 -11.41 15.32
C PHE A 60 3.80 -10.60 16.22
N ARG A 61 4.47 -11.27 17.15
CA ARG A 61 5.57 -10.66 17.87
C ARG A 61 6.78 -10.53 16.94
N THR A 62 7.29 -9.32 16.86
CA THR A 62 8.43 -8.95 16.00
C THR A 62 9.48 -8.20 16.85
N HIS A 63 9.87 -7.02 16.45
CA HIS A 63 10.80 -6.16 17.18
C HIS A 63 10.45 -4.68 16.96
N PRO A 64 10.97 -3.75 17.77
CA PRO A 64 10.57 -2.34 17.70
C PRO A 64 10.79 -1.65 16.35
N ASP A 65 11.77 -2.09 15.57
CA ASP A 65 12.08 -1.55 14.25
C ASP A 65 11.35 -2.27 13.11
N ALA A 66 10.50 -3.25 13.42
CA ALA A 66 9.73 -3.98 12.42
C ALA A 66 8.57 -3.13 11.87
N PRO A 67 8.13 -3.38 10.62
CA PRO A 67 6.93 -2.75 10.09
C PRO A 67 5.71 -3.01 10.98
N ARG A 68 4.87 -2.00 11.16
CA ARG A 68 3.61 -2.13 11.93
C ARG A 68 2.59 -3.00 11.22
N VAL A 69 2.63 -3.01 9.87
CA VAL A 69 1.72 -3.77 9.03
C VAL A 69 2.51 -4.50 7.96
N LEU A 70 2.21 -5.77 7.77
CA LEU A 70 2.61 -6.55 6.61
C LEU A 70 1.37 -6.80 5.74
N LEU A 71 1.47 -6.46 4.47
CA LEU A 71 0.42 -6.68 3.49
C LEU A 71 0.80 -7.88 2.61
N ALA A 72 -0.05 -8.89 2.60
CA ALA A 72 0.07 -10.03 1.72
C ALA A 72 -1.20 -10.14 0.87
N ASN A 73 -1.05 -10.06 -0.43
CA ASN A 73 -2.16 -10.22 -1.35
C ASN A 73 -2.17 -11.62 -1.94
N SER A 74 -3.36 -12.16 -2.17
CA SER A 74 -3.51 -13.43 -2.86
C SER A 74 -3.11 -13.25 -4.32
N ASN A 75 -2.18 -14.08 -4.77
CA ASN A 75 -1.80 -14.14 -6.17
C ASN A 75 -2.48 -15.33 -6.83
N LEU A 76 -3.13 -15.09 -7.96
CA LEU A 76 -3.60 -16.18 -8.79
C LEU A 76 -2.41 -16.91 -9.42
N VAL A 77 -2.41 -18.22 -9.36
CA VAL A 77 -1.45 -19.00 -10.15
C VAL A 77 -1.67 -18.75 -11.64
N PRO A 78 -0.63 -18.73 -12.47
CA PRO A 78 -0.75 -18.37 -13.89
C PRO A 78 -1.85 -19.12 -14.65
N LYS A 79 -2.05 -20.39 -14.31
CA LYS A 79 -3.11 -21.22 -14.90
C LYS A 79 -4.53 -20.67 -14.70
N TRP A 80 -4.75 -19.92 -13.60
CA TRP A 80 -6.07 -19.38 -13.23
C TRP A 80 -6.13 -17.86 -13.36
N ALA A 81 -5.07 -17.23 -13.84
CA ALA A 81 -4.99 -15.79 -13.99
C ALA A 81 -5.74 -15.33 -15.25
N THR A 82 -7.05 -15.58 -15.29
CA THR A 82 -7.95 -15.13 -16.34
C THR A 82 -8.89 -14.05 -15.82
N TRP A 83 -9.40 -13.20 -16.69
CA TRP A 83 -10.38 -12.16 -16.33
C TRP A 83 -11.66 -12.76 -15.76
N GLU A 84 -12.09 -13.92 -16.26
CA GLU A 84 -13.28 -14.61 -15.74
C GLU A 84 -13.08 -15.00 -14.28
N LYS A 85 -11.93 -15.63 -13.97
CA LYS A 85 -11.63 -16.05 -12.59
C LYS A 85 -11.44 -14.85 -11.67
N PHE A 86 -10.81 -13.81 -12.16
CA PHE A 86 -10.65 -12.57 -11.43
C PHE A 86 -12.00 -11.94 -11.08
N ASN A 87 -12.91 -11.81 -12.04
CA ASN A 87 -14.25 -11.26 -11.83
C ASN A 87 -15.15 -12.16 -10.95
N GLU A 88 -14.97 -13.47 -11.01
CA GLU A 88 -15.63 -14.42 -10.11
C GLU A 88 -15.22 -14.16 -8.66
N LEU A 89 -13.92 -14.06 -8.40
CA LEU A 89 -13.38 -13.84 -7.07
C LEU A 89 -13.74 -12.44 -6.54
N ASP A 90 -13.79 -11.43 -7.40
CA ASP A 90 -14.22 -10.10 -7.02
C ASP A 90 -15.68 -10.08 -6.57
N ARG A 91 -16.58 -10.68 -7.35
CA ARG A 91 -17.99 -10.82 -6.95
C ARG A 91 -18.20 -11.61 -5.66
N ALA A 92 -17.31 -12.56 -5.37
CA ALA A 92 -17.30 -13.31 -4.12
C ALA A 92 -16.68 -12.53 -2.94
N GLY A 93 -16.20 -11.30 -3.16
CA GLY A 93 -15.53 -10.49 -2.13
C GLY A 93 -14.16 -11.03 -1.71
N LEU A 94 -13.54 -11.87 -2.53
CA LEU A 94 -12.27 -12.53 -2.24
C LEU A 94 -11.06 -11.82 -2.86
N MET A 95 -11.29 -10.82 -3.71
CA MET A 95 -10.23 -10.01 -4.28
C MET A 95 -10.09 -8.69 -3.53
N MET A 96 -8.86 -8.26 -3.37
CA MET A 96 -8.54 -6.91 -2.95
C MET A 96 -7.52 -6.34 -3.93
N TYR A 97 -7.85 -5.19 -4.51
CA TYR A 97 -7.01 -4.51 -5.48
C TYR A 97 -6.14 -3.46 -4.80
N GLY A 98 -5.38 -3.82 -3.92
CA GLY A 98 -4.33 -3.00 -3.35
C GLY A 98 -3.06 -3.80 -3.42
N GLN A 99 -2.76 -4.38 -4.57
CA GLN A 99 -1.57 -5.18 -4.72
C GLN A 99 -0.32 -4.32 -4.83
N MET A 100 0.77 -4.79 -4.24
CA MET A 100 2.07 -4.15 -4.35
C MET A 100 2.02 -2.66 -3.96
N THR A 101 2.35 -1.78 -4.88
CA THR A 101 2.43 -0.33 -4.66
C THR A 101 1.10 0.27 -4.21
N ALA A 102 -0.01 -0.14 -4.81
CA ALA A 102 -1.33 0.36 -4.47
C ALA A 102 -1.74 -0.01 -3.04
N GLY A 103 -1.54 -1.25 -2.62
CA GLY A 103 -1.81 -1.68 -1.25
C GLY A 103 -0.97 -0.96 -0.22
N SER A 104 0.32 -0.80 -0.49
CA SER A 104 1.22 -0.03 0.38
C SER A 104 0.80 1.42 0.46
N TRP A 105 0.45 2.06 -0.67
CA TRP A 105 0.05 3.46 -0.70
C TRP A 105 -1.20 3.74 0.14
N ILE A 106 -2.19 2.86 0.13
CA ILE A 106 -3.40 2.98 0.95
C ILE A 106 -3.06 3.08 2.43
N TYR A 107 -2.05 2.36 2.90
CA TYR A 107 -1.64 2.33 4.31
C TYR A 107 -0.62 3.41 4.69
N ILE A 108 0.26 3.82 3.79
CA ILE A 108 1.35 4.76 4.09
C ILE A 108 1.26 6.07 3.30
N GLY A 109 0.49 6.10 2.22
CA GLY A 109 0.33 7.26 1.35
C GLY A 109 1.64 7.66 0.66
N THR A 110 1.78 8.94 0.38
CA THR A 110 2.93 9.52 -0.35
C THR A 110 4.27 9.34 0.38
N GLN A 111 4.27 9.20 1.71
CA GLN A 111 5.49 9.06 2.49
C GLN A 111 6.39 7.93 1.98
N GLY A 112 5.84 6.75 1.72
CA GLY A 112 6.63 5.61 1.25
C GLY A 112 7.25 5.83 -0.13
N ILE A 113 6.55 6.56 -1.00
CA ILE A 113 7.04 6.90 -2.35
C ILE A 113 8.16 7.93 -2.27
N VAL A 114 7.99 8.98 -1.46
CA VAL A 114 9.03 10.02 -1.25
C VAL A 114 10.30 9.38 -0.69
N GLN A 115 10.18 8.58 0.35
CA GLN A 115 11.33 7.91 0.95
C GLN A 115 12.00 6.95 -0.05
N GLY A 116 11.25 6.09 -0.73
CA GLY A 116 11.82 5.13 -1.68
C GLY A 116 12.51 5.81 -2.86
N THR A 117 11.95 6.89 -3.36
CA THR A 117 12.56 7.70 -4.44
C THR A 117 13.84 8.37 -3.98
N TYR A 118 13.82 9.01 -2.81
CA TYR A 118 15.00 9.62 -2.21
C TYR A 118 16.15 8.62 -2.04
N GLU A 119 15.87 7.47 -1.40
CA GLU A 119 16.88 6.42 -1.17
C GLU A 119 17.44 5.87 -2.47
N THR A 120 16.60 5.72 -3.49
CA THR A 120 17.04 5.25 -4.82
C THR A 120 18.01 6.25 -5.46
N PHE A 121 17.70 7.53 -5.43
CA PHE A 121 18.58 8.55 -5.98
C PHE A 121 19.85 8.74 -5.16
N ALA A 122 19.76 8.67 -3.84
CA ALA A 122 20.92 8.72 -2.97
C ALA A 122 21.88 7.54 -3.25
N GLU A 123 21.33 6.34 -3.43
CA GLU A 123 22.14 5.16 -3.77
C GLU A 123 22.77 5.27 -5.15
N MET A 124 22.03 5.74 -6.14
CA MET A 124 22.57 6.03 -7.48
C MET A 124 23.72 7.05 -7.38
N GLY A 125 23.55 8.10 -6.58
CA GLY A 125 24.59 9.10 -6.32
C GLY A 125 25.85 8.44 -5.75
N ARG A 126 25.72 7.56 -4.76
CA ARG A 126 26.87 6.86 -4.17
C ARG A 126 27.58 5.96 -5.18
N GLN A 127 26.84 5.19 -5.95
CA GLN A 127 27.42 4.22 -6.90
C GLN A 127 28.08 4.87 -8.11
N HIS A 128 27.52 5.96 -8.63
CA HIS A 128 27.90 6.48 -9.93
C HIS A 128 28.53 7.88 -9.90
N TYR A 129 28.35 8.63 -8.81
CA TYR A 129 28.76 10.04 -8.72
C TYR A 129 29.52 10.39 -7.44
N GLY A 130 30.04 9.40 -6.72
CA GLY A 130 30.84 9.64 -5.51
C GLY A 130 30.03 10.18 -4.31
N GLY A 131 28.71 10.00 -4.32
CA GLY A 131 27.81 10.39 -3.24
C GLY A 131 27.21 11.78 -3.37
N ASP A 132 27.60 12.57 -4.38
CA ASP A 132 27.09 13.93 -4.60
C ASP A 132 26.39 14.05 -5.96
N LEU A 133 25.15 14.49 -5.93
CA LEU A 133 24.34 14.76 -7.13
C LEU A 133 24.33 16.23 -7.53
N LYS A 134 25.12 17.08 -6.88
CA LYS A 134 25.19 18.50 -7.20
C LYS A 134 25.57 18.72 -8.67
N GLY A 135 24.82 19.56 -9.36
CA GLY A 135 25.01 19.83 -10.78
C GLY A 135 24.53 18.69 -11.71
N LYS A 136 23.91 17.64 -11.19
CA LYS A 136 23.22 16.63 -11.98
C LYS A 136 21.75 16.99 -12.09
N TRP A 137 21.12 16.47 -13.10
CA TRP A 137 19.68 16.59 -13.27
C TRP A 137 19.06 15.20 -13.50
N ILE A 138 17.85 15.03 -13.03
CA ILE A 138 17.09 13.78 -13.16
C ILE A 138 15.81 14.12 -13.91
N LEU A 139 15.56 13.43 -15.02
CA LEU A 139 14.31 13.56 -15.77
C LEU A 139 13.31 12.53 -15.25
N THR A 140 12.20 13.00 -14.76
CA THR A 140 11.05 12.17 -14.38
C THR A 140 9.80 12.67 -15.07
N ALA A 141 8.74 11.86 -15.09
CA ALA A 141 7.45 12.23 -15.67
C ALA A 141 6.32 11.62 -14.86
N GLY A 142 5.16 12.30 -14.86
CA GLY A 142 3.96 11.92 -14.14
C GLY A 142 3.62 12.92 -13.02
N LEU A 143 2.33 13.23 -12.90
CA LEU A 143 1.80 14.17 -11.91
C LEU A 143 0.70 13.54 -11.05
N GLY A 144 0.62 12.21 -11.04
CA GLY A 144 -0.26 11.47 -10.14
C GLY A 144 0.26 11.49 -8.69
N GLY A 145 -0.45 10.86 -7.77
CA GLY A 145 -0.10 10.82 -6.35
C GLY A 145 1.31 10.28 -6.06
N MET A 146 1.84 9.42 -6.93
CA MET A 146 3.20 8.92 -6.81
C MET A 146 4.23 9.79 -7.56
N GLY A 147 3.97 10.11 -8.83
CA GLY A 147 4.91 10.89 -9.65
C GLY A 147 5.06 12.32 -9.18
N GLY A 148 3.97 12.96 -8.76
CA GLY A 148 3.96 14.33 -8.25
C GLY A 148 4.66 14.53 -6.90
N ALA A 149 4.98 13.45 -6.20
CA ALA A 149 5.71 13.48 -4.93
C ALA A 149 7.25 13.47 -5.12
N GLN A 150 7.75 13.32 -6.35
CA GLN A 150 9.18 13.19 -6.61
C GLN A 150 9.94 14.54 -6.62
N PRO A 151 9.38 15.65 -7.14
CA PRO A 151 10.00 16.96 -6.99
C PRO A 151 9.96 17.44 -5.56
#